data_6bb86e93931e0b0b6627029ee58269cc
#
_entry.id   6bb86e93931e0b0b6627029ee58269cc
#
_cell.length_a   1.000
_cell.length_b   1.000
_cell.length_c   1.000
_cell.angle_alpha   90.00
_cell.angle_beta   90.00
_cell.angle_gamma   90.00
#
_symmetry.space_group_name_H-M   'P 1'
#
loop_
_entity.id
_entity.type
_entity.pdbx_description
1 polymer ?
#
loop_
_entity_poly.entity_id
_entity_poly.type
_entity_poly.pdbx_seq_one_letter_code
_entity_poly.pdbx_strand_id
1 'polypeptide(L)'
;MLAKRIIPCLDVKDGRVVKGVNFVNLRDAGDPVELAALYDREGADELVFLDISASVEGRETMEEVVRQTAGEIAIPFTVGGGISKVEDMKRILRAGADKIAVNTAAVLNPQLIADGARRFGSQCIVVAVDAKYNEAWGEWEVYTHGGRKPSGIKALEWVKQAEELGAGEILLTSMDADGTKDGFDLELTAAVSESVRIPVIASGGAGKESHFYDVFTAGKADAGLAATIFHYKEIAVPALKQHLREQGVEIRE
;
A
#
# COMPACT_ATOMS: atom_id res chain seq x y z
N MET A 1 12.27 15.82 -10.92
CA MET A 1 11.32 14.69 -10.76
C MET A 1 11.47 14.21 -9.33
N LEU A 2 10.42 13.78 -8.64
CA LEU A 2 10.58 13.21 -7.28
C LEU A 2 11.23 11.82 -7.40
N ALA A 3 12.17 11.52 -6.52
CA ALA A 3 12.80 10.19 -6.48
C ALA A 3 11.75 9.11 -6.20
N LYS A 4 11.86 7.98 -6.91
CA LYS A 4 10.96 6.84 -6.77
C LYS A 4 11.25 6.09 -5.46
N ARG A 5 10.24 5.43 -4.89
CA ARG A 5 10.31 4.75 -3.60
C ARG A 5 10.04 3.25 -3.75
N ILE A 6 10.77 2.45 -2.98
CA ILE A 6 10.58 1.00 -2.84
C ILE A 6 9.97 0.73 -1.47
N ILE A 7 8.80 0.10 -1.45
CA ILE A 7 7.96 -0.07 -0.26
C ILE A 7 7.66 -1.56 -0.02
N PRO A 8 8.30 -2.22 0.94
CA PRO A 8 7.86 -3.53 1.41
C PRO A 8 6.50 -3.43 2.12
N CYS A 9 5.63 -4.44 1.88
CA CYS A 9 4.33 -4.56 2.53
C CYS A 9 4.28 -5.81 3.40
N LEU A 10 3.81 -5.67 4.64
CA LEU A 10 3.66 -6.74 5.60
C LEU A 10 2.18 -6.91 5.95
N ASP A 11 1.60 -8.06 5.56
CA ASP A 11 0.27 -8.46 6.01
C ASP A 11 0.38 -8.99 7.45
N VAL A 12 -0.27 -8.35 8.40
CA VAL A 12 -0.22 -8.71 9.81
C VAL A 12 -1.54 -9.31 10.24
N LYS A 13 -1.49 -10.47 10.89
CA LYS A 13 -2.63 -11.12 11.51
C LYS A 13 -2.27 -11.55 12.91
N ASP A 14 -3.05 -11.13 13.88
CA ASP A 14 -2.88 -11.48 15.29
C ASP A 14 -1.42 -11.28 15.79
N GLY A 15 -0.80 -10.17 15.37
CA GLY A 15 0.56 -9.79 15.74
C GLY A 15 1.69 -10.52 14.99
N ARG A 16 1.39 -11.32 13.97
CA ARG A 16 2.38 -12.03 13.16
C ARG A 16 2.28 -11.62 11.71
N VAL A 17 3.42 -11.53 11.03
CA VAL A 17 3.43 -11.38 9.58
C VAL A 17 3.00 -12.70 8.95
N VAL A 18 2.04 -12.62 8.08
CA VAL A 18 1.50 -13.80 7.39
C VAL A 18 1.59 -13.62 5.88
N LYS A 19 1.68 -14.73 5.18
CA LYS A 19 1.69 -14.76 3.72
C LYS A 19 0.76 -15.85 3.21
N GLY A 20 -0.04 -15.48 2.20
CA GLY A 20 -0.92 -16.40 1.48
C GLY A 20 -1.32 -15.79 0.15
N VAL A 21 -1.81 -16.61 -0.76
CA VAL A 21 -2.41 -16.14 -2.01
C VAL A 21 -3.86 -15.79 -1.73
N ASN A 22 -4.29 -14.57 -2.05
CA ASN A 22 -5.64 -14.07 -1.82
C ASN A 22 -6.13 -14.26 -0.36
N PHE A 23 -5.23 -14.07 0.63
CA PHE A 23 -5.50 -14.26 2.06
C PHE A 23 -5.99 -15.67 2.45
N VAL A 24 -5.69 -16.68 1.64
CA VAL A 24 -6.01 -18.10 1.89
C VAL A 24 -4.72 -18.87 2.17
N ASN A 25 -4.81 -19.91 3.05
CA ASN A 25 -3.67 -20.74 3.45
C ASN A 25 -2.49 -19.90 3.99
N LEU A 26 -2.79 -18.98 4.89
CA LEU A 26 -1.80 -18.10 5.49
C LEU A 26 -0.71 -18.90 6.20
N ARG A 27 0.55 -18.57 5.90
CA ARG A 27 1.74 -19.10 6.58
C ARG A 27 2.39 -17.98 7.36
N ASP A 28 2.89 -18.27 8.55
CA ASP A 28 3.70 -17.34 9.34
C ASP A 28 4.99 -17.01 8.58
N ALA A 29 5.26 -15.73 8.42
CA ALA A 29 6.44 -15.21 7.74
C ALA A 29 7.41 -14.49 8.70
N GLY A 30 7.06 -14.39 10.00
CA GLY A 30 7.96 -13.86 11.02
C GLY A 30 7.34 -12.79 11.92
N ASP A 31 8.20 -12.19 12.72
CA ASP A 31 7.86 -11.08 13.59
C ASP A 31 7.82 -9.77 12.79
N PRO A 32 6.73 -8.97 12.87
CA PRO A 32 6.61 -7.74 12.10
C PRO A 32 7.65 -6.68 12.49
N VAL A 33 8.05 -6.58 13.74
CA VAL A 33 9.03 -5.59 14.22
C VAL A 33 10.42 -5.95 13.71
N GLU A 34 10.81 -7.22 13.80
CA GLU A 34 12.10 -7.71 13.27
C GLU A 34 12.21 -7.52 11.76
N LEU A 35 11.13 -7.82 11.01
CA LEU A 35 11.09 -7.62 9.56
C LEU A 35 11.13 -6.14 9.18
N ALA A 36 10.42 -5.29 9.91
CA ALA A 36 10.46 -3.84 9.70
C ALA A 36 11.88 -3.29 9.90
N ALA A 37 12.55 -3.67 11.00
CA ALA A 37 13.93 -3.29 11.27
C ALA A 37 14.92 -3.85 10.22
N LEU A 38 14.65 -5.02 9.66
CA LEU A 38 15.45 -5.56 8.55
C LEU A 38 15.31 -4.70 7.30
N TYR A 39 14.09 -4.36 6.88
CA TYR A 39 13.86 -3.54 5.69
C TYR A 39 14.37 -2.11 5.83
N ASP A 40 14.29 -1.53 7.03
CA ASP A 40 14.91 -0.23 7.33
C ASP A 40 16.43 -0.29 7.11
N ARG A 41 17.10 -1.30 7.68
CA ARG A 41 18.56 -1.52 7.46
C ARG A 41 18.92 -1.83 6.01
N GLU A 42 18.05 -2.48 5.25
CA GLU A 42 18.24 -2.76 3.82
C GLU A 42 17.97 -1.53 2.94
N GLY A 43 17.53 -0.42 3.53
CA GLY A 43 17.33 0.84 2.82
C GLY A 43 16.01 0.90 2.05
N ALA A 44 14.95 0.23 2.54
CA ALA A 44 13.59 0.50 2.08
C ALA A 44 13.25 1.97 2.33
N ASP A 45 12.42 2.57 1.48
CA ASP A 45 12.08 3.99 1.59
C ASP A 45 10.93 4.26 2.54
N GLU A 46 10.03 3.31 2.65
CA GLU A 46 8.84 3.31 3.51
C GLU A 46 8.42 1.85 3.75
N LEU A 47 7.50 1.65 4.71
CA LEU A 47 6.85 0.36 4.95
C LEU A 47 5.33 0.52 4.94
N VAL A 48 4.62 -0.55 4.57
CA VAL A 48 3.17 -0.65 4.72
C VAL A 48 2.85 -1.87 5.57
N PHE A 49 2.05 -1.67 6.62
CA PHE A 49 1.43 -2.74 7.39
C PHE A 49 -0.05 -2.81 7.07
N LEU A 50 -0.53 -3.98 6.69
CA LEU A 50 -1.96 -4.24 6.49
C LEU A 50 -2.46 -5.19 7.56
N ASP A 51 -3.27 -4.67 8.50
CA ASP A 51 -3.96 -5.49 9.48
C ASP A 51 -5.10 -6.25 8.80
N ILE A 52 -4.94 -7.55 8.70
CA ILE A 52 -5.95 -8.46 8.16
C ILE A 52 -6.70 -9.23 9.27
N SER A 53 -6.53 -8.82 10.53
CA SER A 53 -7.23 -9.37 11.68
C SER A 53 -8.70 -8.96 11.66
N ALA A 54 -9.60 -9.91 11.93
CA ALA A 54 -11.04 -9.66 11.93
C ALA A 54 -11.59 -9.30 13.33
N SER A 55 -10.78 -9.46 14.41
CA SER A 55 -11.24 -9.33 15.79
C SER A 55 -10.86 -7.99 16.44
N VAL A 56 -11.55 -7.65 17.54
CA VAL A 56 -11.22 -6.49 18.39
C VAL A 56 -9.86 -6.70 19.06
N GLU A 57 -9.58 -7.91 19.53
CA GLU A 57 -8.31 -8.29 20.16
C GLU A 57 -7.14 -8.15 19.17
N GLY A 58 -7.34 -8.52 17.89
CA GLY A 58 -6.35 -8.31 16.83
C GLY A 58 -6.00 -6.83 16.63
N ARG A 59 -6.95 -5.90 16.80
CA ARG A 59 -6.70 -4.45 16.69
C ARG A 59 -5.85 -3.90 17.83
N GLU A 60 -6.04 -4.39 19.06
CA GLU A 60 -5.20 -4.01 20.20
C GLU A 60 -3.78 -4.55 20.02
N THR A 61 -3.66 -5.78 19.55
CA THR A 61 -2.37 -6.39 19.19
C THR A 61 -1.67 -5.57 18.09
N MET A 62 -2.41 -5.11 17.08
CA MET A 62 -1.84 -4.28 16.02
C MET A 62 -1.34 -2.93 16.52
N GLU A 63 -2.02 -2.29 17.47
CA GLU A 63 -1.56 -1.03 18.07
C GLU A 63 -0.22 -1.22 18.80
N GLU A 64 -0.05 -2.34 19.50
CA GLU A 64 1.21 -2.65 20.18
C GLU A 64 2.33 -2.94 19.17
N VAL A 65 2.07 -3.67 18.09
CA VAL A 65 3.01 -3.88 16.98
C VAL A 65 3.44 -2.55 16.37
N VAL A 66 2.50 -1.63 16.12
CA VAL A 66 2.80 -0.28 15.61
C VAL A 66 3.72 0.48 16.56
N ARG A 67 3.45 0.44 17.87
CA ARG A 67 4.26 1.13 18.88
C ARG A 67 5.69 0.59 18.95
N GLN A 68 5.83 -0.72 18.93
CA GLN A 68 7.15 -1.38 18.95
C GLN A 68 7.93 -1.08 17.66
N THR A 69 7.27 -1.17 16.50
CA THR A 69 7.88 -0.85 15.21
C THR A 69 8.35 0.59 15.15
N ALA A 70 7.55 1.55 15.61
CA ALA A 70 7.93 2.97 15.65
C ALA A 70 9.18 3.25 16.50
N GLY A 71 9.49 2.40 17.47
CA GLY A 71 10.72 2.49 18.26
C GLY A 71 11.96 1.92 17.59
N GLU A 72 11.81 1.12 16.56
CA GLU A 72 12.90 0.34 15.94
C GLU A 72 13.31 0.82 14.56
N ILE A 73 12.45 1.58 13.85
CA ILE A 73 12.71 2.04 12.48
C ILE A 73 12.74 3.56 12.38
N ALA A 74 13.50 4.07 11.40
CA ALA A 74 13.57 5.49 11.09
C ALA A 74 12.81 5.87 9.81
N ILE A 75 12.50 4.90 8.94
CA ILE A 75 11.73 5.14 7.71
C ILE A 75 10.24 5.30 8.02
N PRO A 76 9.51 6.13 7.24
CA PRO A 76 8.07 6.30 7.41
C PRO A 76 7.33 4.99 7.22
N PHE A 77 6.26 4.76 7.98
CA PHE A 77 5.40 3.64 7.73
C PHE A 77 3.91 3.95 7.80
N THR A 78 3.18 3.26 6.94
CA THR A 78 1.74 3.36 6.78
C THR A 78 1.08 2.15 7.41
N VAL A 79 0.00 2.37 8.14
CA VAL A 79 -0.82 1.27 8.69
C VAL A 79 -2.22 1.31 8.08
N GLY A 80 -2.65 0.19 7.53
CA GLY A 80 -3.99 -0.02 6.97
C GLY A 80 -4.68 -1.24 7.58
N GLY A 81 -5.94 -1.41 7.22
CA GLY A 81 -6.78 -2.50 7.72
C GLY A 81 -7.62 -2.10 8.94
N GLY A 82 -8.90 -2.42 8.91
CA GLY A 82 -9.82 -2.21 10.04
C GLY A 82 -10.10 -0.77 10.44
N ILE A 83 -9.55 0.23 9.77
CA ILE A 83 -9.75 1.67 10.06
C ILE A 83 -11.07 2.12 9.48
N SER A 84 -12.03 2.49 10.33
CA SER A 84 -13.39 2.84 9.92
C SER A 84 -13.88 4.21 10.40
N LYS A 85 -13.16 4.85 11.30
CA LYS A 85 -13.51 6.15 11.88
C LYS A 85 -12.26 6.95 12.25
N VAL A 86 -12.44 8.26 12.44
CA VAL A 86 -11.34 9.20 12.78
C VAL A 86 -10.64 8.84 14.10
N GLU A 87 -11.36 8.25 15.04
CA GLU A 87 -10.78 7.77 16.31
C GLU A 87 -9.81 6.60 16.11
N ASP A 88 -10.07 5.70 15.16
CA ASP A 88 -9.12 4.63 14.79
C ASP A 88 -7.85 5.23 14.20
N MET A 89 -7.99 6.21 13.27
CA MET A 89 -6.84 6.94 12.72
C MET A 89 -5.99 7.57 13.81
N LYS A 90 -6.63 8.29 14.74
CA LYS A 90 -5.94 8.94 15.86
C LYS A 90 -5.17 7.96 16.72
N ARG A 91 -5.75 6.78 16.99
CA ARG A 91 -5.14 5.75 17.80
C ARG A 91 -3.88 5.20 17.15
N ILE A 92 -3.94 4.87 15.89
CA ILE A 92 -2.80 4.33 15.11
C ILE A 92 -1.69 5.37 14.94
N LEU A 93 -2.02 6.62 14.58
CA LEU A 93 -1.03 7.70 14.49
C LEU A 93 -0.37 7.99 15.86
N ARG A 94 -1.11 7.92 16.95
CA ARG A 94 -0.55 8.07 18.30
C ARG A 94 0.33 6.90 18.74
N ALA A 95 0.10 5.72 18.19
CA ALA A 95 0.97 4.57 18.41
C ALA A 95 2.31 4.70 17.69
N GLY A 96 2.41 5.61 16.70
CA GLY A 96 3.67 5.95 16.03
C GLY A 96 3.68 5.77 14.52
N ALA A 97 2.57 5.36 13.89
CA ALA A 97 2.47 5.35 12.43
C ALA A 97 2.55 6.78 11.87
N ASP A 98 3.19 6.95 10.72
CA ASP A 98 3.27 8.24 10.02
C ASP A 98 2.04 8.49 9.15
N LYS A 99 1.49 7.42 8.57
CA LYS A 99 0.34 7.47 7.69
C LYS A 99 -0.64 6.34 8.03
N ILE A 100 -1.89 6.56 7.65
CA ILE A 100 -2.95 5.53 7.73
C ILE A 100 -3.54 5.30 6.35
N ALA A 101 -3.85 4.04 6.04
CA ALA A 101 -4.51 3.68 4.80
C ALA A 101 -5.96 3.26 5.06
N VAL A 102 -6.89 3.89 4.31
CA VAL A 102 -8.33 3.59 4.35
C VAL A 102 -8.79 3.06 2.99
N ASN A 103 -9.61 2.02 2.99
CA ASN A 103 -10.17 1.41 1.80
C ASN A 103 -11.69 1.36 1.89
N THR A 104 -12.27 0.22 2.25
CA THR A 104 -13.73 -0.02 2.29
C THR A 104 -14.49 1.07 3.04
N ALA A 105 -14.00 1.51 4.19
CA ALA A 105 -14.66 2.53 5.00
C ALA A 105 -14.74 3.88 4.26
N ALA A 106 -13.71 4.24 3.49
CA ALA A 106 -13.69 5.45 2.68
C ALA A 106 -14.66 5.36 1.49
N VAL A 107 -14.76 4.20 0.85
CA VAL A 107 -15.74 3.97 -0.23
C VAL A 107 -17.17 4.08 0.28
N LEU A 108 -17.46 3.52 1.46
CA LEU A 108 -18.79 3.56 2.09
C LEU A 108 -19.13 4.93 2.68
N ASN A 109 -18.15 5.68 3.14
CA ASN A 109 -18.28 7.02 3.69
C ASN A 109 -17.10 7.89 3.27
N PRO A 110 -17.14 8.53 2.09
CA PRO A 110 -16.05 9.37 1.57
C PRO A 110 -15.69 10.54 2.49
N GLN A 111 -16.62 11.02 3.32
CA GLN A 111 -16.37 12.09 4.28
C GLN A 111 -15.27 11.73 5.29
N LEU A 112 -15.02 10.43 5.52
CA LEU A 112 -13.94 9.94 6.38
C LEU A 112 -12.56 10.45 5.92
N ILE A 113 -12.33 10.57 4.59
CA ILE A 113 -11.08 11.12 4.02
C ILE A 113 -10.94 12.59 4.43
N ALA A 114 -11.98 13.39 4.20
CA ALA A 114 -11.95 14.82 4.51
C ALA A 114 -11.81 15.11 6.01
N ASP A 115 -12.45 14.33 6.85
CA ASP A 115 -12.36 14.48 8.30
C ASP A 115 -10.96 14.08 8.81
N GLY A 116 -10.38 13.01 8.27
CA GLY A 116 -9.00 12.60 8.54
C GLY A 116 -7.99 13.67 8.09
N ALA A 117 -8.10 14.13 6.84
CA ALA A 117 -7.22 15.14 6.27
C ALA A 117 -7.27 16.47 7.05
N ARG A 118 -8.47 16.91 7.44
CA ARG A 118 -8.65 18.12 8.25
C ARG A 118 -7.99 18.01 9.62
N ARG A 119 -8.03 16.81 10.23
CA ARG A 119 -7.56 16.61 11.60
C ARG A 119 -6.08 16.30 11.70
N PHE A 120 -5.52 15.59 10.73
CA PHE A 120 -4.16 15.07 10.78
C PHE A 120 -3.26 15.59 9.67
N GLY A 121 -3.82 16.23 8.66
CA GLY A 121 -3.14 16.65 7.44
C GLY A 121 -3.27 15.61 6.33
N SER A 122 -3.35 16.07 5.09
CA SER A 122 -3.46 15.20 3.90
C SER A 122 -2.32 14.19 3.81
N GLN A 123 -1.10 14.59 4.18
CA GLN A 123 0.09 13.74 4.16
C GLN A 123 -0.04 12.47 5.02
N CYS A 124 -0.95 12.44 6.00
CA CYS A 124 -1.20 11.26 6.83
C CYS A 124 -2.26 10.32 6.23
N ILE A 125 -2.97 10.72 5.16
CA ILE A 125 -4.12 9.98 4.63
C ILE A 125 -3.75 9.32 3.30
N VAL A 126 -3.67 8.01 3.31
CA VAL A 126 -3.52 7.16 2.12
C VAL A 126 -4.88 6.53 1.81
N VAL A 127 -5.34 6.64 0.57
CA VAL A 127 -6.53 5.91 0.12
C VAL A 127 -6.08 4.68 -0.64
N ALA A 128 -6.36 3.50 -0.07
CA ALA A 128 -6.10 2.23 -0.72
C ALA A 128 -7.26 1.89 -1.66
N VAL A 129 -6.93 1.50 -2.87
CA VAL A 129 -7.87 1.21 -3.96
C VAL A 129 -7.55 -0.15 -4.56
N ASP A 130 -8.44 -1.11 -4.36
CA ASP A 130 -8.40 -2.39 -5.06
C ASP A 130 -9.21 -2.23 -6.34
N ALA A 131 -8.57 -2.33 -7.50
CA ALA A 131 -9.19 -2.13 -8.80
C ALA A 131 -9.11 -3.39 -9.65
N LYS A 132 -10.19 -3.68 -10.36
CA LYS A 132 -10.29 -4.78 -11.30
C LYS A 132 -10.90 -4.30 -12.61
N TYR A 133 -10.37 -4.80 -13.75
CA TYR A 133 -10.93 -4.46 -15.04
C TYR A 133 -12.34 -5.01 -15.21
N ASN A 134 -13.26 -4.13 -15.59
CA ASN A 134 -14.65 -4.48 -15.86
C ASN A 134 -14.90 -4.41 -17.37
N GLU A 135 -14.95 -5.57 -18.02
CA GLU A 135 -15.12 -5.67 -19.47
C GLU A 135 -16.38 -4.97 -19.99
N ALA A 136 -17.47 -4.99 -19.20
CA ALA A 136 -18.73 -4.34 -19.59
C ALA A 136 -18.62 -2.82 -19.63
N TRP A 137 -17.71 -2.24 -18.85
CA TRP A 137 -17.46 -0.79 -18.81
C TRP A 137 -16.29 -0.36 -19.70
N GLY A 138 -15.39 -1.31 -20.04
CA GLY A 138 -14.14 -1.01 -20.71
C GLY A 138 -13.16 -0.22 -19.84
N GLU A 139 -13.29 -0.30 -18.52
CA GLU A 139 -12.47 0.40 -17.54
C GLU A 139 -12.46 -0.31 -16.17
N TRP A 140 -11.68 0.18 -15.22
CA TRP A 140 -11.51 -0.47 -13.91
C TRP A 140 -12.61 -0.08 -12.91
N GLU A 141 -13.08 -1.07 -12.18
CA GLU A 141 -14.03 -0.95 -11.07
C GLU A 141 -13.33 -1.08 -9.73
N VAL A 142 -13.71 -0.24 -8.77
CA VAL A 142 -13.26 -0.32 -7.37
C VAL A 142 -13.92 -1.49 -6.67
N TYR A 143 -13.13 -2.26 -5.94
CA TYR A 143 -13.60 -3.34 -5.08
C TYR A 143 -13.39 -3.00 -3.61
N THR A 144 -14.23 -3.57 -2.76
CA THR A 144 -14.22 -3.40 -1.30
C THR A 144 -14.13 -4.74 -0.59
N HIS A 145 -13.99 -4.71 0.75
CA HIS A 145 -13.94 -5.92 1.59
C HIS A 145 -12.81 -6.87 1.19
N GLY A 146 -11.61 -6.31 0.93
CA GLY A 146 -10.44 -7.10 0.52
C GLY A 146 -10.63 -7.76 -0.85
N GLY A 147 -11.14 -6.99 -1.82
CA GLY A 147 -11.34 -7.45 -3.20
C GLY A 147 -12.55 -8.37 -3.42
N ARG A 148 -13.41 -8.55 -2.41
CA ARG A 148 -14.53 -9.52 -2.49
C ARG A 148 -15.82 -8.95 -3.04
N LYS A 149 -16.01 -7.62 -2.99
CA LYS A 149 -17.28 -6.99 -3.34
C LYS A 149 -17.07 -5.86 -4.33
N PRO A 150 -17.63 -5.94 -5.56
CA PRO A 150 -17.63 -4.80 -6.48
C PRO A 150 -18.44 -3.64 -5.88
N SER A 151 -17.98 -2.42 -6.10
CA SER A 151 -18.62 -1.22 -5.53
C SER A 151 -19.58 -0.53 -6.48
N GLY A 152 -19.50 -0.80 -7.78
CA GLY A 152 -20.21 -0.04 -8.81
C GLY A 152 -19.56 1.32 -9.11
N ILE A 153 -18.34 1.58 -8.63
CA ILE A 153 -17.65 2.87 -8.78
C ILE A 153 -16.45 2.67 -9.70
N LYS A 154 -16.25 3.57 -10.65
CA LYS A 154 -15.10 3.58 -11.55
C LYS A 154 -13.86 4.04 -10.82
N ALA A 155 -12.73 3.34 -11.02
CA ALA A 155 -11.50 3.62 -10.30
C ALA A 155 -10.99 5.04 -10.54
N LEU A 156 -11.03 5.53 -11.79
CA LEU A 156 -10.57 6.87 -12.14
C LEU A 156 -11.45 8.00 -11.54
N GLU A 157 -12.74 7.76 -11.39
CA GLU A 157 -13.63 8.69 -10.71
C GLU A 157 -13.35 8.72 -9.20
N TRP A 158 -13.14 7.54 -8.62
CA TRP A 158 -12.88 7.41 -7.19
C TRP A 158 -11.57 8.06 -6.76
N VAL A 159 -10.47 7.85 -7.49
CA VAL A 159 -9.18 8.45 -7.10
C VAL A 159 -9.19 9.96 -7.19
N LYS A 160 -9.89 10.55 -8.16
CA LYS A 160 -10.10 12.00 -8.25
C LYS A 160 -10.92 12.53 -7.07
N GLN A 161 -12.00 11.86 -6.74
CA GLN A 161 -12.81 12.21 -5.58
C GLN A 161 -12.02 12.10 -4.27
N ALA A 162 -11.19 11.05 -4.13
CA ALA A 162 -10.33 10.90 -2.96
C ALA A 162 -9.32 12.05 -2.83
N GLU A 163 -8.69 12.47 -3.94
CA GLU A 163 -7.80 13.65 -3.96
C GLU A 163 -8.55 14.92 -3.56
N GLU A 164 -9.72 15.18 -4.13
CA GLU A 164 -10.55 16.36 -3.82
C GLU A 164 -10.96 16.40 -2.33
N LEU A 165 -11.19 15.24 -1.72
CA LEU A 165 -11.49 15.10 -0.30
C LEU A 165 -10.27 15.25 0.61
N GLY A 166 -9.07 15.31 0.05
CA GLY A 166 -7.85 15.58 0.78
C GLY A 166 -6.98 14.35 1.06
N ALA A 167 -7.12 13.27 0.29
CA ALA A 167 -6.12 12.20 0.29
C ALA A 167 -4.75 12.77 -0.07
N GLY A 168 -3.71 12.32 0.62
CA GLY A 168 -2.34 12.70 0.33
C GLY A 168 -1.61 11.73 -0.58
N GLU A 169 -2.14 10.50 -0.76
CA GLU A 169 -1.53 9.46 -1.55
C GLU A 169 -2.54 8.38 -1.93
N ILE A 170 -2.37 7.74 -3.08
CA ILE A 170 -3.14 6.57 -3.51
C ILE A 170 -2.28 5.32 -3.43
N LEU A 171 -2.75 4.28 -2.74
CA LEU A 171 -2.19 2.93 -2.78
C LEU A 171 -3.08 2.08 -3.70
N LEU A 172 -2.61 1.89 -4.94
CA LEU A 172 -3.37 1.25 -6.01
C LEU A 172 -2.97 -0.21 -6.18
N THR A 173 -3.88 -1.12 -5.91
CA THR A 173 -3.68 -2.56 -6.14
C THR A 173 -4.48 -3.02 -7.35
N SER A 174 -3.80 -3.50 -8.39
CA SER A 174 -4.45 -4.23 -9.47
C SER A 174 -4.79 -5.64 -9.02
N MET A 175 -6.08 -5.96 -8.95
CA MET A 175 -6.54 -7.30 -8.61
C MET A 175 -6.28 -8.31 -9.74
N ASP A 176 -6.16 -7.82 -10.97
CA ASP A 176 -5.87 -8.65 -12.14
C ASP A 176 -4.40 -9.08 -12.17
N ALA A 177 -3.50 -8.24 -11.65
CA ALA A 177 -2.07 -8.53 -11.59
C ALA A 177 -1.63 -9.15 -10.26
N ASP A 178 -2.38 -8.95 -9.16
CA ASP A 178 -1.96 -9.38 -7.82
C ASP A 178 -1.76 -10.90 -7.74
N GLY A 179 -0.61 -11.30 -7.20
CA GLY A 179 -0.20 -12.69 -7.05
C GLY A 179 0.35 -13.38 -8.33
N THR A 180 0.28 -12.74 -9.50
CA THR A 180 0.73 -13.33 -10.76
C THR A 180 2.25 -13.38 -10.90
N LYS A 181 2.97 -12.39 -10.36
CA LYS A 181 4.41 -12.14 -10.57
C LYS A 181 4.78 -11.82 -12.03
N ASP A 182 3.81 -11.48 -12.89
CA ASP A 182 4.03 -11.20 -14.32
C ASP A 182 4.26 -9.72 -14.60
N GLY A 183 4.25 -8.88 -13.60
CA GLY A 183 4.46 -7.43 -13.66
C GLY A 183 3.28 -6.65 -13.08
N PHE A 184 3.55 -5.38 -12.75
CA PHE A 184 2.50 -4.46 -12.37
C PHE A 184 1.55 -4.18 -13.53
N ASP A 185 0.31 -3.82 -13.24
CA ASP A 185 -0.65 -3.35 -14.22
C ASP A 185 -0.26 -1.92 -14.68
N LEU A 186 0.46 -1.85 -15.79
CA LEU A 186 1.01 -0.58 -16.29
C LEU A 186 -0.09 0.35 -16.81
N GLU A 187 -1.12 -0.20 -17.43
CA GLU A 187 -2.21 0.57 -18.01
C GLU A 187 -3.07 1.22 -16.92
N LEU A 188 -3.51 0.44 -15.94
CA LEU A 188 -4.22 0.95 -14.77
C LEU A 188 -3.38 2.00 -14.02
N THR A 189 -2.11 1.68 -13.75
CA THR A 189 -1.23 2.56 -12.98
C THR A 189 -1.00 3.88 -13.70
N ALA A 190 -0.73 3.86 -15.01
CA ALA A 190 -0.56 5.07 -15.80
C ALA A 190 -1.84 5.91 -15.83
N ALA A 191 -3.00 5.28 -16.06
CA ALA A 191 -4.29 5.98 -16.11
C ALA A 191 -4.60 6.69 -14.78
N VAL A 192 -4.33 6.04 -13.63
CA VAL A 192 -4.50 6.65 -12.32
C VAL A 192 -3.48 7.76 -12.08
N SER A 193 -2.19 7.50 -12.35
CA SER A 193 -1.11 8.49 -12.14
C SER A 193 -1.29 9.77 -12.96
N GLU A 194 -1.89 9.67 -14.15
CA GLU A 194 -2.22 10.82 -14.99
C GLU A 194 -3.50 11.55 -14.56
N SER A 195 -4.36 10.90 -13.79
CA SER A 195 -5.65 11.44 -13.38
C SER A 195 -5.63 12.24 -12.08
N VAL A 196 -4.59 12.07 -11.25
CA VAL A 196 -4.39 12.76 -9.97
C VAL A 196 -3.03 13.44 -9.91
N ARG A 197 -2.87 14.37 -8.95
CA ARG A 197 -1.60 15.10 -8.70
C ARG A 197 -0.87 14.59 -7.47
N ILE A 198 -1.56 13.81 -6.63
CA ILE A 198 -0.96 13.17 -5.45
C ILE A 198 -0.21 11.91 -5.85
N PRO A 199 0.82 11.51 -5.10
CA PRO A 199 1.61 10.32 -5.40
C PRO A 199 0.76 9.04 -5.50
N VAL A 200 1.19 8.15 -6.42
CA VAL A 200 0.57 6.84 -6.62
C VAL A 200 1.57 5.74 -6.31
N ILE A 201 1.21 4.86 -5.39
CA ILE A 201 1.95 3.64 -5.06
C ILE A 201 1.32 2.50 -5.86
N ALA A 202 2.08 1.87 -6.74
CA ALA A 202 1.63 0.69 -7.47
C ALA A 202 1.80 -0.57 -6.64
N SER A 203 0.79 -1.43 -6.64
CA SER A 203 0.75 -2.70 -5.91
C SER A 203 0.11 -3.80 -6.76
N GLY A 204 0.60 -5.04 -6.57
CA GLY A 204 0.14 -6.23 -7.29
C GLY A 204 0.94 -6.53 -8.55
N GLY A 205 1.46 -7.77 -8.65
CA GLY A 205 2.11 -8.30 -9.83
C GLY A 205 3.64 -8.26 -9.86
N ALA A 206 4.30 -7.62 -8.89
CA ALA A 206 5.76 -7.59 -8.84
C ALA A 206 6.38 -8.99 -8.74
N GLY A 207 7.33 -9.32 -9.63
CA GLY A 207 8.00 -10.61 -9.67
C GLY A 207 9.50 -10.53 -9.94
N LYS A 208 9.99 -9.45 -10.54
CA LYS A 208 11.42 -9.22 -10.85
C LYS A 208 11.74 -7.73 -10.93
N GLU A 209 13.03 -7.39 -10.95
CA GLU A 209 13.52 -6.00 -10.92
C GLU A 209 13.00 -5.16 -12.10
N SER A 210 12.94 -5.74 -13.30
CA SER A 210 12.45 -5.03 -14.48
C SER A 210 11.00 -4.56 -14.36
N HIS A 211 10.17 -5.24 -13.55
CA HIS A 211 8.79 -4.81 -13.32
C HIS A 211 8.72 -3.45 -12.61
N PHE A 212 9.67 -3.17 -11.71
CA PHE A 212 9.76 -1.86 -11.07
C PHE A 212 10.22 -0.78 -12.05
N TYR A 213 11.15 -1.10 -12.94
CA TYR A 213 11.52 -0.18 -14.02
C TYR A 213 10.31 0.18 -14.89
N ASP A 214 9.55 -0.83 -15.32
CA ASP A 214 8.37 -0.65 -16.18
C ASP A 214 7.29 0.21 -15.49
N VAL A 215 7.01 -0.04 -14.20
CA VAL A 215 5.98 0.71 -13.49
C VAL A 215 6.39 2.15 -13.20
N PHE A 216 7.68 2.43 -13.01
CA PHE A 216 8.18 3.78 -12.80
C PHE A 216 8.29 4.60 -14.10
N THR A 217 8.48 3.94 -15.23
CA THR A 217 8.58 4.57 -16.55
C THR A 217 7.24 4.58 -17.28
N ALA A 218 6.78 3.45 -17.77
CA ALA A 218 5.51 3.33 -18.51
C ALA A 218 4.29 3.50 -17.58
N GLY A 219 4.32 2.93 -16.38
CA GLY A 219 3.23 3.05 -15.39
C GLY A 219 3.17 4.38 -14.67
N LYS A 220 4.24 5.19 -14.71
CA LYS A 220 4.35 6.53 -14.08
C LYS A 220 4.11 6.56 -12.58
N ALA A 221 4.22 5.41 -11.89
CA ALA A 221 4.08 5.34 -10.43
C ALA A 221 5.18 6.14 -9.72
N ASP A 222 4.87 6.64 -8.52
CA ASP A 222 5.82 7.32 -7.63
C ASP A 222 6.47 6.37 -6.64
N ALA A 223 5.84 5.20 -6.42
CA ALA A 223 6.39 4.13 -5.61
C ALA A 223 5.93 2.77 -6.12
N GLY A 224 6.76 1.75 -5.87
CA GLY A 224 6.44 0.35 -6.11
C GLY A 224 6.38 -0.40 -4.78
N LEU A 225 5.23 -1.05 -4.52
CA LEU A 225 5.00 -1.85 -3.34
C LEU A 225 5.01 -3.32 -3.70
N ALA A 226 5.71 -4.13 -2.90
CA ALA A 226 5.71 -5.57 -3.00
C ALA A 226 5.87 -6.25 -1.64
N ALA A 227 5.43 -7.49 -1.55
CA ALA A 227 5.50 -8.28 -0.34
C ALA A 227 6.31 -9.57 -0.56
N THR A 228 5.78 -10.48 -1.37
CA THR A 228 6.27 -11.85 -1.55
C THR A 228 7.74 -11.92 -1.95
N ILE A 229 8.15 -11.11 -2.92
CA ILE A 229 9.53 -11.13 -3.45
C ILE A 229 10.57 -10.70 -2.42
N PHE A 230 10.19 -9.81 -1.49
CA PHE A 230 11.06 -9.37 -0.40
C PHE A 230 11.07 -10.40 0.75
N HIS A 231 9.90 -10.90 1.17
CA HIS A 231 9.79 -11.86 2.28
C HIS A 231 10.51 -13.19 1.99
N TYR A 232 10.46 -13.66 0.75
CA TYR A 232 11.16 -14.88 0.34
C TYR A 232 12.59 -14.62 -0.13
N LYS A 233 13.09 -13.38 0.00
CA LYS A 233 14.44 -12.98 -0.42
C LYS A 233 14.72 -13.30 -1.88
N GLU A 234 13.68 -13.27 -2.73
CA GLU A 234 13.85 -13.42 -4.17
C GLU A 234 14.56 -12.21 -4.76
N ILE A 235 14.29 -11.01 -4.21
CA ILE A 235 14.95 -9.74 -4.54
C ILE A 235 15.27 -9.02 -3.23
N ALA A 236 16.52 -8.57 -3.09
CA ALA A 236 16.92 -7.70 -1.98
C ALA A 236 16.69 -6.24 -2.36
N VAL A 237 16.21 -5.42 -1.40
CA VAL A 237 15.96 -3.98 -1.64
C VAL A 237 17.19 -3.25 -2.17
N PRO A 238 18.42 -3.45 -1.64
CA PRO A 238 19.63 -2.79 -2.16
C PRO A 238 19.93 -3.16 -3.61
N ALA A 239 19.78 -4.44 -3.97
CA ALA A 239 20.01 -4.92 -5.34
C ALA A 239 19.01 -4.32 -6.33
N LEU A 240 17.73 -4.25 -5.95
CA LEU A 240 16.68 -3.60 -6.74
C LEU A 240 16.99 -2.11 -6.97
N LYS A 241 17.36 -1.39 -5.92
CA LYS A 241 17.72 0.04 -6.03
C LYS A 241 18.94 0.25 -6.93
N GLN A 242 19.94 -0.59 -6.83
CA GLN A 242 21.11 -0.54 -7.70
C GLN A 242 20.72 -0.78 -9.16
N HIS A 243 19.95 -1.83 -9.45
CA HIS A 243 19.45 -2.14 -10.79
C HIS A 243 18.71 -0.95 -11.40
N LEU A 244 17.81 -0.32 -10.65
CA LEU A 244 17.02 0.83 -11.11
C LEU A 244 17.88 2.06 -11.40
N ARG A 245 18.90 2.34 -10.57
CA ARG A 245 19.87 3.42 -10.83
C ARG A 245 20.69 3.17 -12.10
N GLU A 246 21.11 1.94 -12.34
CA GLU A 246 21.82 1.54 -13.56
C GLU A 246 20.96 1.72 -14.81
N GLN A 247 19.64 1.61 -14.68
CA GLN A 247 18.65 1.90 -15.73
C GLN A 247 18.28 3.39 -15.84
N GLY A 248 18.88 4.27 -15.04
CA GLY A 248 18.63 5.70 -15.07
C GLY A 248 17.35 6.16 -14.34
N VAL A 249 16.77 5.32 -13.51
CA VAL A 249 15.64 5.72 -12.63
C VAL A 249 16.18 6.45 -11.41
N GLU A 250 15.65 7.64 -11.13
CA GLU A 250 15.97 8.39 -9.93
C GLU A 250 15.29 7.74 -8.71
N ILE A 251 16.06 7.04 -7.90
CA ILE A 251 15.61 6.33 -6.69
C ILE A 251 16.10 7.07 -5.46
N ARG A 252 15.26 7.13 -4.41
CA ARG A 252 15.64 7.66 -3.10
C ARG A 252 16.85 6.89 -2.53
N GLU A 253 17.79 7.62 -1.94
CA GLU A 253 18.98 7.06 -1.26
C GLU A 253 18.67 6.54 0.13
#